data_168db267e427268425de21589ed6aa54
#
_entry.id   168db267e427268425de21589ed6aa54
#
_cell.length_a   1.000
_cell.length_b   1.000
_cell.length_c   1.000
_cell.angle_alpha   90.00
_cell.angle_beta   90.00
_cell.angle_gamma   90.00
#
_symmetry.space_group_name_H-M   'P 1'
#
loop_
_entity.id
_entity.type
_entity.pdbx_description
1 polymer ?
#
loop_
_entity_poly.entity_id
_entity_poly.type
_entity_poly.pdbx_seq_one_letter_code
_entity_poly.pdbx_strand_id
1 'polypeptide(L)'
;MFGEWIRRNGFWTLDFVRGSRVRKHLVDIREIMENVDSPSSIDRQNRYLTDILGYAAENVPFYRGFSGAPLSDLPIVDKTIIKENYGAFQSHEFKDQEVFELHTSGSTGTPFIVRQDSNKRNRVYAEMVYFCGARQVFSWVRSTCISGYGRILTERRG
;
A
#
# COMPACT_ATOMS: atom_id res chain seq x y z
N MET A 1 6.65 29.02 -4.65
CA MET A 1 7.99 28.41 -4.35
C MET A 1 8.25 28.21 -2.86
N PHE A 2 8.17 29.26 -2.01
CA PHE A 2 8.48 29.14 -0.56
C PHE A 2 7.55 28.17 0.20
N GLY A 3 6.24 28.25 0.00
CA GLY A 3 5.26 27.36 0.65
C GLY A 3 5.36 25.89 0.23
N GLU A 4 5.84 25.62 -0.97
CA GLU A 4 6.06 24.24 -1.46
C GLU A 4 7.32 23.63 -0.84
N TRP A 5 8.35 24.42 -0.66
CA TRP A 5 9.58 24.03 0.05
C TRP A 5 9.29 23.67 1.51
N ILE A 6 8.50 24.50 2.22
CA ILE A 6 8.10 24.22 3.61
C ILE A 6 7.30 22.93 3.72
N ARG A 7 6.29 22.72 2.85
CA ARG A 7 5.50 21.49 2.88
C ARG A 7 6.32 20.23 2.62
N ARG A 8 7.24 20.30 1.64
CA ARG A 8 8.13 19.18 1.31
C ARG A 8 9.08 18.85 2.46
N ASN A 9 9.73 19.84 3.04
CA ASN A 9 10.65 19.61 4.15
C ASN A 9 9.89 19.17 5.41
N GLY A 10 8.72 19.75 5.69
CA GLY A 10 7.84 19.33 6.78
C GLY A 10 7.42 17.88 6.66
N PHE A 11 7.03 17.43 5.47
CA PHE A 11 6.68 16.02 5.21
C PHE A 11 7.86 15.08 5.53
N TRP A 12 9.06 15.36 5.00
CA TRP A 12 10.22 14.50 5.24
C TRP A 12 10.74 14.56 6.69
N THR A 13 10.60 15.70 7.36
CA THR A 13 10.90 15.82 8.79
C THR A 13 9.96 14.96 9.62
N LEU A 14 8.65 15.00 9.33
CA LEU A 14 7.67 14.15 10.01
C LEU A 14 7.90 12.67 9.73
N ASP A 15 8.22 12.29 8.49
CA ASP A 15 8.56 10.90 8.17
C ASP A 15 9.81 10.45 8.93
N PHE A 16 10.82 11.30 9.03
CA PHE A 16 12.05 11.02 9.79
C PHE A 16 11.73 10.76 11.28
N VAL A 17 10.99 11.66 11.92
CA VAL A 17 10.57 11.50 13.34
C VAL A 17 9.76 10.22 13.57
N ARG A 18 9.03 9.75 12.55
CA ARG A 18 8.23 8.51 12.58
C ARG A 18 8.99 7.26 12.16
N GLY A 19 10.31 7.34 12.04
CA GLY A 19 11.19 6.21 11.70
C GLY A 19 11.40 6.00 10.21
N SER A 20 11.22 7.06 9.39
CA SER A 20 11.49 7.06 7.93
C SER A 20 10.74 5.97 7.16
N ARG A 21 9.49 5.70 7.52
CA ARG A 21 8.70 4.59 6.97
C ARG A 21 8.41 4.77 5.49
N VAL A 22 8.00 5.97 5.08
CA VAL A 22 7.74 6.30 3.67
C VAL A 22 9.05 6.31 2.87
N ARG A 23 10.13 6.88 3.43
CA ARG A 23 11.44 6.93 2.78
C ARG A 23 12.00 5.53 2.50
N LYS A 24 11.87 4.59 3.44
CA LYS A 24 12.31 3.19 3.26
C LYS A 24 11.60 2.54 2.07
N HIS A 25 10.29 2.68 2.00
CA HIS A 25 9.51 2.17 0.86
C HIS A 25 9.91 2.88 -0.46
N LEU A 26 10.17 4.20 -0.42
CA LEU A 26 10.57 4.94 -1.61
C LEU A 26 11.91 4.48 -2.18
N VAL A 27 12.88 4.19 -1.31
CA VAL A 27 14.19 3.64 -1.71
C VAL A 27 13.99 2.27 -2.36
N ASP A 28 13.25 1.38 -1.73
CA ASP A 28 12.94 0.05 -2.23
C ASP A 28 12.24 0.08 -3.61
N ILE A 29 11.22 0.94 -3.76
CA ILE A 29 10.51 1.12 -5.04
C ILE A 29 11.47 1.61 -6.12
N ARG A 30 12.32 2.60 -5.79
CA ARG A 30 13.28 3.17 -6.73
C ARG A 30 14.27 2.13 -7.22
N GLU A 31 14.86 1.36 -6.31
CA GLU A 31 15.82 0.31 -6.66
C GLU A 31 15.23 -0.74 -7.60
N ILE A 32 13.98 -1.15 -7.35
CA ILE A 32 13.28 -2.11 -8.22
C ILE A 32 12.95 -1.49 -9.58
N MET A 33 12.37 -0.28 -9.60
CA MET A 33 11.82 0.32 -10.81
C MET A 33 12.88 0.90 -11.75
N GLU A 34 14.01 1.35 -11.21
CA GLU A 34 15.14 1.86 -12.01
C GLU A 34 16.00 0.73 -12.60
N ASN A 35 15.89 -0.49 -12.05
CA ASN A 35 16.67 -1.66 -12.47
C ASN A 35 15.79 -2.91 -12.56
N VAL A 36 14.62 -2.81 -13.21
CA VAL A 36 13.57 -3.83 -13.21
C VAL A 36 14.04 -5.20 -13.69
N ASP A 37 14.92 -5.23 -14.70
CA ASP A 37 15.45 -6.47 -15.30
C ASP A 37 16.74 -6.96 -14.62
N SER A 38 17.21 -6.30 -13.56
CA SER A 38 18.39 -6.76 -12.85
C SER A 38 18.11 -8.01 -12.03
N PRO A 39 19.06 -8.96 -11.93
CA PRO A 39 18.88 -10.16 -11.10
C PRO A 39 18.45 -9.83 -9.66
N SER A 40 19.03 -8.80 -9.07
CA SER A 40 18.69 -8.36 -7.70
C SER A 40 17.26 -7.86 -7.56
N SER A 41 16.72 -7.18 -8.58
CA SER A 41 15.31 -6.73 -8.58
C SER A 41 14.36 -7.90 -8.78
N ILE A 42 14.68 -8.83 -9.67
CA ILE A 42 13.91 -10.05 -9.90
C ILE A 42 13.87 -10.90 -8.63
N ASP A 43 15.01 -11.14 -7.99
CA ASP A 43 15.07 -11.89 -6.72
C ASP A 43 14.27 -11.22 -5.61
N ARG A 44 14.28 -9.90 -5.54
CA ARG A 44 13.49 -9.13 -4.56
C ARG A 44 11.99 -9.25 -4.82
N GLN A 45 11.56 -9.15 -6.06
CA GLN A 45 10.16 -9.34 -6.46
C GLN A 45 9.68 -10.77 -6.15
N ASN A 46 10.51 -11.77 -6.46
CA ASN A 46 10.19 -13.17 -6.14
C ASN A 46 10.07 -13.41 -4.63
N ARG A 47 10.94 -12.81 -3.82
CA ARG A 47 10.80 -12.87 -2.36
C ARG A 47 9.49 -12.25 -1.89
N TYR A 48 9.15 -11.05 -2.37
CA TYR A 48 7.88 -10.42 -2.01
C TYR A 48 6.66 -11.25 -2.42
N LEU A 49 6.73 -11.90 -3.59
CA LEU A 49 5.68 -12.82 -4.01
C LEU A 49 5.59 -14.03 -3.07
N THR A 50 6.70 -14.66 -2.75
CA THR A 50 6.74 -15.78 -1.82
C THR A 50 6.23 -15.40 -0.42
N ASP A 51 6.66 -14.25 0.09
CA ASP A 51 6.25 -13.75 1.40
C ASP A 51 4.73 -13.49 1.45
N ILE A 52 4.16 -12.86 0.42
CA ILE A 52 2.69 -12.58 0.41
C ILE A 52 1.87 -13.85 0.24
N LEU A 53 2.33 -14.84 -0.55
CA LEU A 53 1.64 -16.12 -0.70
C LEU A 53 1.67 -16.91 0.61
N GLY A 54 2.84 -16.97 1.27
CA GLY A 54 2.98 -17.60 2.59
C GLY A 54 2.09 -16.93 3.63
N TYR A 55 2.16 -15.61 3.72
CA TYR A 55 1.32 -14.82 4.62
C TYR A 55 -0.18 -15.07 4.39
N ALA A 56 -0.62 -15.07 3.13
CA ALA A 56 -2.01 -15.29 2.79
C ALA A 56 -2.50 -16.70 3.20
N ALA A 57 -1.69 -17.73 2.94
CA ALA A 57 -2.02 -19.10 3.31
C ALA A 57 -2.09 -19.31 4.84
N GLU A 58 -1.26 -18.61 5.61
CA GLU A 58 -1.23 -18.71 7.07
C GLU A 58 -2.34 -17.90 7.75
N ASN A 59 -2.61 -16.68 7.27
CA ASN A 59 -3.39 -15.69 8.01
C ASN A 59 -4.78 -15.43 7.43
N VAL A 60 -5.04 -15.80 6.16
CA VAL A 60 -6.32 -15.52 5.48
C VAL A 60 -7.08 -16.83 5.26
N PRO A 61 -8.25 -17.03 5.90
CA PRO A 61 -9.00 -18.29 5.83
C PRO A 61 -9.28 -18.77 4.42
N PHE A 62 -9.57 -17.87 3.48
CA PHE A 62 -9.84 -18.21 2.09
C PHE A 62 -8.67 -18.92 1.39
N TYR A 63 -7.42 -18.60 1.79
CA TYR A 63 -6.21 -19.13 1.16
C TYR A 63 -5.55 -20.28 1.92
N ARG A 64 -6.10 -20.75 3.05
CA ARG A 64 -5.49 -21.82 3.87
C ARG A 64 -5.19 -23.12 3.13
N GLY A 65 -6.00 -23.47 2.13
CA GLY A 65 -5.78 -24.69 1.32
C GLY A 65 -4.63 -24.58 0.32
N PHE A 66 -4.00 -23.41 0.17
CA PHE A 66 -2.99 -23.14 -0.85
C PHE A 66 -1.58 -22.93 -0.27
N SER A 67 -1.30 -23.47 0.92
CA SER A 67 0.02 -23.39 1.53
C SER A 67 1.08 -24.05 0.66
N GLY A 68 2.12 -23.29 0.29
CA GLY A 68 3.20 -23.76 -0.60
C GLY A 68 2.82 -23.88 -2.08
N ALA A 69 1.59 -23.54 -2.45
CA ALA A 69 1.16 -23.54 -3.84
C ALA A 69 1.76 -22.35 -4.61
N PRO A 70 2.13 -22.53 -5.89
CA PRO A 70 2.56 -21.42 -6.74
C PRO A 70 1.37 -20.51 -7.07
N LEU A 71 1.64 -19.28 -7.49
CA LEU A 71 0.60 -18.28 -7.83
C LEU A 71 -0.39 -18.81 -8.89
N SER A 72 0.07 -19.65 -9.83
CA SER A 72 -0.75 -20.26 -10.88
C SER A 72 -1.91 -21.11 -10.37
N ASP A 73 -1.76 -21.67 -9.19
CA ASP A 73 -2.72 -22.61 -8.60
C ASP A 73 -3.75 -21.91 -7.71
N LEU A 74 -3.56 -20.62 -7.45
CA LEU A 74 -4.52 -19.83 -6.68
C LEU A 74 -5.77 -19.51 -7.53
N PRO A 75 -6.95 -19.49 -6.91
CA PRO A 75 -8.17 -19.16 -7.63
C PRO A 75 -8.17 -17.70 -8.11
N ILE A 76 -8.73 -17.46 -9.29
CA ILE A 76 -9.01 -16.10 -9.76
C ILE A 76 -10.17 -15.55 -8.92
N VAL A 77 -9.92 -14.41 -8.28
CA VAL A 77 -10.86 -13.76 -7.36
C VAL A 77 -11.36 -12.45 -7.95
N ASP A 78 -12.66 -12.29 -8.03
CA ASP A 78 -13.32 -11.04 -8.41
C ASP A 78 -13.98 -10.33 -7.22
N LYS A 79 -14.56 -9.17 -7.48
CA LYS A 79 -15.26 -8.39 -6.45
C LYS A 79 -16.48 -9.09 -5.86
N THR A 80 -17.15 -9.94 -6.62
CA THR A 80 -18.33 -10.67 -6.18
C THR A 80 -17.94 -11.72 -5.17
N ILE A 81 -16.94 -12.54 -5.52
CA ILE A 81 -16.37 -13.57 -4.64
C ILE A 81 -15.92 -12.96 -3.30
N ILE A 82 -15.22 -11.81 -3.34
CA ILE A 82 -14.77 -11.14 -2.12
C ILE A 82 -15.96 -10.65 -1.28
N LYS A 83 -16.99 -10.06 -1.89
CA LYS A 83 -18.16 -9.57 -1.16
C LYS A 83 -18.94 -10.70 -0.48
N GLU A 84 -19.17 -11.79 -1.20
CA GLU A 84 -19.89 -12.96 -0.70
C GLU A 84 -19.14 -13.67 0.42
N ASN A 85 -17.81 -13.62 0.40
CA ASN A 85 -16.93 -14.29 1.37
C ASN A 85 -16.10 -13.29 2.18
N TYR A 86 -16.58 -12.07 2.41
CA TYR A 86 -15.81 -10.98 2.97
C TYR A 86 -15.06 -11.35 4.27
N GLY A 87 -15.69 -12.10 5.16
CA GLY A 87 -15.07 -12.56 6.40
C GLY A 87 -13.91 -13.55 6.17
N ALA A 88 -13.99 -14.39 5.14
CA ALA A 88 -12.92 -15.33 4.80
C ALA A 88 -11.70 -14.65 4.19
N PHE A 89 -11.84 -13.45 3.62
CA PHE A 89 -10.75 -12.64 3.12
C PHE A 89 -10.09 -11.73 4.17
N GLN A 90 -10.59 -11.71 5.42
CA GLN A 90 -9.98 -10.93 6.48
C GLN A 90 -8.83 -11.71 7.11
N SER A 91 -7.65 -11.09 7.19
CA SER A 91 -6.52 -11.65 7.94
C SER A 91 -6.82 -11.65 9.44
N HIS A 92 -6.54 -12.76 10.10
CA HIS A 92 -6.71 -12.88 11.55
C HIS A 92 -5.77 -11.97 12.32
N GLU A 93 -4.58 -11.70 11.80
CA GLU A 93 -3.57 -10.86 12.43
C GLU A 93 -4.04 -9.42 12.64
N PHE A 94 -4.86 -8.89 11.72
CA PHE A 94 -5.34 -7.50 11.77
C PHE A 94 -6.72 -7.35 12.42
N LYS A 95 -7.27 -8.40 13.01
CA LYS A 95 -8.62 -8.38 13.59
C LYS A 95 -8.78 -7.31 14.67
N ASP A 96 -7.75 -7.15 15.50
CA ASP A 96 -7.74 -6.23 16.65
C ASP A 96 -6.78 -5.04 16.45
N GLN A 97 -6.26 -4.86 15.23
CA GLN A 97 -5.36 -3.75 14.89
C GLN A 97 -6.11 -2.60 14.23
N GLU A 98 -5.57 -1.39 14.39
CA GLU A 98 -6.08 -0.21 13.70
C GLU A 98 -5.82 -0.33 12.19
N VAL A 99 -6.88 -0.41 11.40
CA VAL A 99 -6.85 -0.46 9.94
C VAL A 99 -7.63 0.70 9.34
N PHE A 100 -7.24 1.11 8.15
CA PHE A 100 -7.90 2.18 7.41
C PHE A 100 -8.86 1.57 6.39
N GLU A 101 -10.12 1.94 6.45
CA GLU A 101 -11.11 1.52 5.46
C GLU A 101 -11.16 2.48 4.27
N LEU A 102 -11.07 1.92 3.08
CA LEU A 102 -11.21 2.64 1.81
C LEU A 102 -12.47 2.15 1.10
N HIS A 103 -13.32 3.09 0.72
CA HIS A 103 -14.54 2.80 -0.01
C HIS A 103 -14.36 3.16 -1.48
N THR A 104 -14.69 2.24 -2.39
CA THR A 104 -14.79 2.59 -3.80
C THR A 104 -16.15 3.27 -4.05
N SER A 105 -16.15 4.35 -4.83
CA SER A 105 -17.39 4.97 -5.32
C SER A 105 -18.05 4.00 -6.30
N GLY A 106 -18.93 3.12 -5.79
CA GLY A 106 -19.67 2.18 -6.63
C GLY A 106 -20.66 2.93 -7.53
N SER A 107 -20.28 3.20 -8.77
CA SER A 107 -21.20 3.70 -9.81
C SER A 107 -22.34 2.74 -10.13
N THR A 108 -22.26 1.48 -9.67
CA THR A 108 -23.18 0.39 -10.00
C THR A 108 -23.73 -0.38 -8.79
N GLY A 109 -23.74 0.23 -7.59
CA GLY A 109 -24.31 -0.45 -6.42
C GLY A 109 -23.48 -0.30 -5.13
N THR A 110 -23.49 -1.34 -4.29
CA THR A 110 -22.86 -1.33 -2.96
C THR A 110 -21.37 -1.03 -3.04
N PRO A 111 -20.85 -0.06 -2.26
CA PRO A 111 -19.42 0.25 -2.21
C PRO A 111 -18.60 -1.00 -1.85
N PHE A 112 -17.45 -1.13 -2.48
CA PHE A 112 -16.48 -2.15 -2.11
C PHE A 112 -15.53 -1.60 -1.06
N ILE A 113 -15.36 -2.31 0.06
CA ILE A 113 -14.54 -1.89 1.18
C ILE A 113 -13.21 -2.64 1.13
N VAL A 114 -12.10 -1.90 1.18
CA VAL A 114 -10.75 -2.45 1.31
C VAL A 114 -10.13 -1.93 2.59
N ARG A 115 -9.52 -2.83 3.36
CA ARG A 115 -8.78 -2.49 4.58
C ARG A 115 -7.29 -2.41 4.31
N GLN A 116 -6.65 -1.41 4.85
CA GLN A 116 -5.20 -1.21 4.75
C GLN A 116 -4.61 -0.95 6.14
N ASP A 117 -3.50 -1.61 6.44
CA ASP A 117 -2.69 -1.30 7.61
C ASP A 117 -1.82 -0.05 7.39
N SER A 118 -1.15 0.39 8.44
CA SER A 118 -0.25 1.55 8.40
C SER A 118 0.94 1.33 7.46
N ASN A 119 1.44 0.09 7.33
CA ASN A 119 2.58 -0.22 6.46
C ASN A 119 2.19 -0.10 4.98
N LYS A 120 1.05 -0.69 4.59
CA LYS A 120 0.51 -0.55 3.22
C LYS A 120 0.25 0.91 2.88
N ARG A 121 -0.29 1.70 3.79
CA ARG A 121 -0.49 3.14 3.56
C ARG A 121 0.82 3.89 3.32
N ASN A 122 1.85 3.63 4.12
CA ASN A 122 3.17 4.23 3.89
C ASN A 122 3.75 3.83 2.53
N ARG A 123 3.54 2.57 2.10
CA ARG A 123 3.93 2.11 0.77
C ARG A 123 3.19 2.87 -0.34
N VAL A 124 1.88 3.04 -0.24
CA VAL A 124 1.08 3.81 -1.19
C VAL A 124 1.57 5.26 -1.30
N TYR A 125 1.91 5.90 -0.18
CA TYR A 125 2.50 7.25 -0.22
C TYR A 125 3.85 7.28 -0.93
N ALA A 126 4.69 6.29 -0.69
CA ALA A 126 5.98 6.17 -1.38
C ALA A 126 5.80 5.97 -2.89
N GLU A 127 4.85 5.14 -3.30
CA GLU A 127 4.45 4.93 -4.71
C GLU A 127 3.99 6.25 -5.35
N MET A 128 3.11 6.99 -4.67
CA MET A 128 2.67 8.32 -5.14
C MET A 128 3.84 9.29 -5.30
N VAL A 129 4.75 9.36 -4.33
CA VAL A 129 5.94 10.23 -4.40
C VAL A 129 6.84 9.82 -5.55
N TYR A 130 7.06 8.53 -5.76
CA TYR A 130 7.87 8.01 -6.86
C TYR A 130 7.27 8.36 -8.22
N PHE A 131 6.03 7.98 -8.48
CA PHE A 131 5.39 8.16 -9.79
C PHE A 131 5.09 9.63 -10.11
N CYS A 132 4.69 10.44 -9.13
CA CYS A 132 4.51 11.88 -9.31
C CYS A 132 5.86 12.58 -9.54
N GLY A 133 6.94 12.13 -8.89
CA GLY A 133 8.28 12.66 -9.07
C GLY A 133 8.93 12.28 -10.39
N ALA A 134 8.83 11.02 -10.79
CA ALA A 134 9.47 10.49 -12.01
C ALA A 134 8.87 11.03 -13.30
N ARG A 135 7.58 11.41 -13.30
CA ARG A 135 6.87 11.86 -14.50
C ARG A 135 6.71 13.38 -14.64
N GLN A 136 7.28 14.17 -13.74
CA GLN A 136 7.04 15.63 -13.70
C GLN A 136 5.53 16.00 -13.78
N VAL A 137 4.65 15.07 -13.37
CA VAL A 137 3.21 15.26 -13.47
C VAL A 137 2.80 16.28 -12.41
N PHE A 138 2.56 17.49 -12.90
CA PHE A 138 1.90 18.61 -12.25
C PHE A 138 2.25 18.91 -10.78
N SER A 139 2.77 20.08 -10.54
CA SER A 139 3.12 20.61 -9.21
C SER A 139 1.94 20.54 -8.22
N TRP A 140 0.71 20.61 -8.66
CA TRP A 140 -0.48 20.53 -7.82
C TRP A 140 -0.78 19.09 -7.35
N VAL A 141 -0.53 18.04 -8.14
CA VAL A 141 -0.71 16.64 -7.73
C VAL A 141 0.28 16.31 -6.61
N ARG A 142 1.54 16.73 -6.73
CA ARG A 142 2.54 16.63 -5.65
C ARG A 142 2.10 17.37 -4.39
N SER A 143 1.54 18.56 -4.55
CA SER A 143 1.00 19.37 -3.46
C SER A 143 -0.19 18.69 -2.79
N THR A 144 -1.10 18.09 -3.54
CA THR A 144 -2.30 17.42 -3.04
C THR A 144 -1.97 16.10 -2.34
N CYS A 145 -1.05 15.31 -2.89
CA CYS A 145 -0.60 14.07 -2.25
C CYS A 145 0.06 14.33 -0.90
N ILE A 146 0.95 15.34 -0.83
CA ILE A 146 1.63 15.71 0.42
C ILE A 146 0.65 16.35 1.42
N SER A 147 -0.29 17.17 0.95
CA SER A 147 -1.34 17.79 1.78
C SER A 147 -2.34 16.75 2.31
N GLY A 148 -2.67 15.72 1.51
CA GLY A 148 -3.51 14.59 1.93
C GLY A 148 -2.91 13.82 3.09
N TYR A 149 -1.59 13.58 3.05
CA TYR A 149 -0.88 12.96 4.17
C TYR A 149 -1.00 13.78 5.46
N GLY A 150 -0.83 15.10 5.39
CA GLY A 150 -0.98 16.00 6.53
C GLY A 150 -2.39 15.96 7.16
N ARG A 151 -3.44 15.90 6.36
CA ARG A 151 -4.84 15.85 6.83
C ARG A 151 -5.16 14.57 7.60
N ILE A 152 -4.72 13.43 7.10
CA ILE A 152 -4.91 12.12 7.76
C ILE A 152 -4.21 12.05 9.12
N LEU A 153 -3.15 12.85 9.32
CA LEU A 153 -2.43 12.91 10.58
C LEU A 153 -3.12 13.76 11.65
N THR A 154 -3.99 14.68 11.25
CA THR A 154 -4.76 15.54 12.16
C THR A 154 -6.09 14.92 12.59
N GLU A 155 -6.68 14.04 11.81
CA GLU A 155 -7.92 13.31 12.15
C GLU A 155 -7.75 12.25 13.26
N ARG A 156 -6.51 11.94 13.67
CA ARG A 156 -6.22 11.02 14.79
C ARG A 156 -6.37 11.62 16.20
N ARG A 157 -6.94 12.80 16.36
CA ARG A 157 -7.16 13.45 17.67
C ARG A 157 -8.65 13.77 17.91
N GLY A 158 -9.48 12.78 17.72
CA GLY A 158 -10.87 12.83 18.13
C GLY A 158 -11.27 11.54 18.82
#